data_c4a09657bbdc78af65360bea68becedf
#
_entry.id   c4a09657bbdc78af65360bea68becedf
#
_cell.length_a   1.000
_cell.length_b   1.000
_cell.length_c   1.000
_cell.angle_alpha   90.00
_cell.angle_beta   90.00
_cell.angle_gamma   90.00
#
_symmetry.space_group_name_H-M   'P 1'
#
loop_
_entity.id
_entity.type
_entity.pdbx_description
1 polymer ?
#
loop_
_entity_poly.entity_id
_entity_poly.type
_entity_poly.pdbx_seq_one_letter_code
_entity_poly.pdbx_strand_id
1 'polypeptide(L)'
;SGGKYMLVTGKSGGAYNSLGISMAGIWDKYLGSSTNVISTTGSVQNIEMLVKGDADFGFVQSDILYYAQNGKEMYEEDKQKGLSVAANLYSEAVQIIVNAGTDIQTVSDLLGKTVAVGKYGTATEAAARQILEAYGITYDLITVKYQTFSEASDSLANGGVDAIFAVSALPSSNIHIYAETHSIRFLPVSTSGS
;
A
#
# COMPACT_ATOMS: atom_id res chain seq x y z
N SER A 1 25.33 -26.67 1.04
CA SER A 1 24.83 -25.89 -0.12
C SER A 1 23.61 -25.12 0.34
N GLY A 2 23.64 -23.82 0.15
CA GLY A 2 22.50 -22.95 0.47
C GLY A 2 21.26 -23.31 -0.33
N GLY A 3 20.08 -23.05 0.26
CA GLY A 3 18.79 -23.32 -0.39
C GLY A 3 18.52 -22.41 -1.59
N LYS A 4 17.58 -22.84 -2.42
CA LYS A 4 16.97 -21.99 -3.44
C LYS A 4 15.69 -21.40 -2.86
N TYR A 5 15.53 -20.07 -2.96
CA TYR A 5 14.39 -19.38 -2.39
C TYR A 5 13.73 -18.44 -3.41
N MET A 6 12.43 -18.27 -3.26
CA MET A 6 11.62 -17.28 -3.98
C MET A 6 11.19 -16.19 -3.00
N LEU A 7 11.59 -14.95 -3.26
CA LEU A 7 11.22 -13.76 -2.49
C LEU A 7 10.29 -12.87 -3.32
N VAL A 8 9.04 -12.77 -2.92
CA VAL A 8 8.05 -11.90 -3.56
C VAL A 8 8.03 -10.54 -2.88
N THR A 9 7.98 -9.47 -3.65
CA THR A 9 8.27 -8.12 -3.18
C THR A 9 7.10 -7.17 -3.43
N GLY A 10 7.15 -6.41 -4.47
CA GLY A 10 6.17 -5.44 -4.87
C GLY A 10 6.47 -4.95 -6.27
N LYS A 11 5.93 -3.80 -6.63
CA LYS A 11 6.15 -3.20 -7.94
C LYS A 11 7.64 -3.02 -8.23
N SER A 12 8.06 -3.34 -9.45
CA SER A 12 9.44 -3.15 -9.92
C SER A 12 9.89 -1.71 -9.70
N GLY A 13 11.08 -1.55 -9.07
CA GLY A 13 11.61 -0.24 -8.68
C GLY A 13 10.98 0.39 -7.43
N GLY A 14 9.98 -0.24 -6.84
CA GLY A 14 9.39 0.19 -5.56
C GLY A 14 10.26 -0.19 -4.35
N ALA A 15 9.87 0.30 -3.15
CA ALA A 15 10.63 0.09 -1.91
C ALA A 15 10.80 -1.39 -1.57
N TYR A 16 9.76 -2.19 -1.65
CA TYR A 16 9.83 -3.64 -1.39
C TYR A 16 10.75 -4.34 -2.37
N ASN A 17 10.67 -4.01 -3.66
CA ASN A 17 11.50 -4.62 -4.69
C ASN A 17 12.98 -4.27 -4.48
N SER A 18 13.30 -3.01 -4.26
CA SER A 18 14.68 -2.54 -4.02
C SER A 18 15.27 -3.16 -2.77
N LEU A 19 14.51 -3.21 -1.67
CA LEU A 19 14.94 -3.84 -0.42
C LEU A 19 15.12 -5.35 -0.60
N GLY A 20 14.20 -6.01 -1.29
CA GLY A 20 14.27 -7.45 -1.58
C GLY A 20 15.50 -7.84 -2.40
N ILE A 21 15.86 -7.05 -3.41
CA ILE A 21 17.09 -7.25 -4.19
C ILE A 21 18.33 -7.16 -3.28
N SER A 22 18.38 -6.16 -2.41
CA SER A 22 19.48 -5.98 -1.45
C SER A 22 19.57 -7.14 -0.46
N MET A 23 18.45 -7.58 0.10
CA MET A 23 18.40 -8.71 1.03
C MET A 23 18.81 -10.01 0.36
N ALA A 24 18.32 -10.29 -0.84
CA ALA A 24 18.69 -11.47 -1.60
C ALA A 24 20.22 -11.52 -1.85
N GLY A 25 20.81 -10.40 -2.23
CA GLY A 25 22.28 -10.31 -2.42
C GLY A 25 23.08 -10.60 -1.14
N ILE A 26 22.57 -10.17 0.02
CA ILE A 26 23.18 -10.48 1.32
C ILE A 26 23.04 -11.98 1.64
N TRP A 27 21.83 -12.54 1.49
CA TRP A 27 21.60 -13.96 1.76
C TRP A 27 22.44 -14.86 0.85
N ASP A 28 22.49 -14.56 -0.45
CA ASP A 28 23.26 -15.34 -1.41
C ASP A 28 24.76 -15.28 -1.09
N LYS A 29 25.27 -14.12 -0.71
CA LYS A 29 26.67 -13.93 -0.35
C LYS A 29 27.08 -14.65 0.94
N TYR A 30 26.27 -14.52 2.00
CA TYR A 30 26.67 -14.97 3.34
C TYR A 30 26.10 -16.33 3.73
N LEU A 31 25.00 -16.75 3.15
CA LEU A 31 24.35 -18.05 3.42
C LEU A 31 24.56 -19.05 2.29
N GLY A 32 25.17 -18.62 1.18
CA GLY A 32 25.34 -19.47 0.01
C GLY A 32 24.03 -19.88 -0.65
N SER A 33 22.96 -19.10 -0.45
CA SER A 33 21.65 -19.33 -1.08
C SER A 33 21.62 -18.88 -2.53
N SER A 34 20.54 -19.19 -3.21
CA SER A 34 20.20 -18.63 -4.53
C SER A 34 18.77 -18.11 -4.43
N THR A 35 18.63 -16.81 -4.32
CA THR A 35 17.34 -16.16 -4.08
C THR A 35 16.82 -15.49 -5.33
N ASN A 36 15.67 -15.93 -5.82
CA ASN A 36 14.99 -15.31 -6.93
C ASN A 36 14.00 -14.25 -6.41
N VAL A 37 14.21 -13.00 -6.80
CA VAL A 37 13.37 -11.87 -6.39
C VAL A 37 12.33 -11.60 -7.47
N ILE A 38 11.05 -11.66 -7.09
CA ILE A 38 9.91 -11.48 -7.97
C ILE A 38 9.17 -10.20 -7.65
N SER A 39 8.94 -9.39 -8.66
CA SER A 39 8.07 -8.23 -8.57
C SER A 39 6.60 -8.66 -8.60
N THR A 40 5.78 -8.05 -7.75
CA THR A 40 4.34 -8.34 -7.63
C THR A 40 3.54 -7.04 -7.54
N THR A 41 2.24 -7.16 -7.45
CA THR A 41 1.35 -6.01 -7.22
C THR A 41 1.32 -5.55 -5.75
N GLY A 42 1.86 -6.35 -4.82
CA GLY A 42 1.96 -6.01 -3.40
C GLY A 42 1.50 -7.10 -2.45
N SER A 43 1.12 -6.68 -1.24
CA SER A 43 0.89 -7.56 -0.08
C SER A 43 -0.14 -8.65 -0.32
N VAL A 44 -1.26 -8.38 -0.98
CA VAL A 44 -2.33 -9.37 -1.22
C VAL A 44 -1.81 -10.50 -2.12
N GLN A 45 -1.20 -10.16 -3.25
CA GLN A 45 -0.60 -11.15 -4.15
C GLN A 45 0.51 -11.93 -3.46
N ASN A 46 1.33 -11.27 -2.64
CA ASN A 46 2.40 -11.92 -1.89
C ASN A 46 1.85 -12.96 -0.91
N ILE A 47 0.76 -12.64 -0.20
CA ILE A 47 0.09 -13.59 0.70
C ILE A 47 -0.44 -14.79 -0.08
N GLU A 48 -1.09 -14.57 -1.23
CA GLU A 48 -1.57 -15.68 -2.07
C GLU A 48 -0.44 -16.62 -2.48
N MET A 49 0.68 -16.08 -2.94
CA MET A 49 1.83 -16.88 -3.37
C MET A 49 2.47 -17.62 -2.19
N LEU A 50 2.58 -17.01 -1.02
CA LEU A 50 3.07 -17.65 0.19
C LEU A 50 2.19 -18.81 0.65
N VAL A 51 0.88 -18.61 0.69
CA VAL A 51 -0.09 -19.62 1.11
C VAL A 51 -0.16 -20.80 0.14
N LYS A 52 -0.06 -20.54 -1.16
CA LYS A 52 0.00 -21.58 -2.20
C LYS A 52 1.33 -22.34 -2.23
N GLY A 53 2.38 -21.83 -1.58
CA GLY A 53 3.72 -22.38 -1.64
C GLY A 53 4.49 -22.01 -2.91
N ASP A 54 4.03 -21.01 -3.64
CA ASP A 54 4.70 -20.46 -4.84
C ASP A 54 5.83 -19.49 -4.47
N ALA A 55 5.92 -19.09 -3.22
CA ALA A 55 6.99 -18.29 -2.65
C ALA A 55 7.38 -18.76 -1.25
N ASP A 56 8.65 -18.57 -0.88
CA ASP A 56 9.19 -18.91 0.43
C ASP A 56 9.12 -17.72 1.39
N PHE A 57 9.39 -16.52 0.88
CA PHE A 57 9.38 -15.26 1.62
C PHE A 57 8.64 -14.19 0.84
N GLY A 58 8.04 -13.25 1.56
CA GLY A 58 7.35 -12.11 0.93
C GLY A 58 7.27 -10.91 1.83
N PHE A 59 7.30 -9.73 1.21
CA PHE A 59 7.01 -8.47 1.91
C PHE A 59 5.50 -8.29 2.02
N VAL A 60 5.02 -8.04 3.22
CA VAL A 60 3.59 -7.85 3.50
C VAL A 60 3.44 -6.71 4.49
N GLN A 61 2.51 -5.79 4.21
CA GLN A 61 2.14 -4.75 5.17
C GLN A 61 1.45 -5.39 6.38
N SER A 62 1.74 -4.87 7.57
CA SER A 62 1.30 -5.47 8.84
C SER A 62 -0.23 -5.50 8.99
N ASP A 63 -0.93 -4.49 8.51
CA ASP A 63 -2.40 -4.45 8.48
C ASP A 63 -2.99 -5.52 7.55
N ILE A 64 -2.45 -5.68 6.34
CA ILE A 64 -2.89 -6.71 5.40
C ILE A 64 -2.62 -8.11 5.95
N LEU A 65 -1.48 -8.33 6.60
CA LEU A 65 -1.20 -9.59 7.27
C LEU A 65 -2.21 -9.86 8.39
N TYR A 66 -2.53 -8.84 9.19
CA TYR A 66 -3.54 -8.94 10.24
C TYR A 66 -4.92 -9.31 9.67
N TYR A 67 -5.34 -8.70 8.57
CA TYR A 67 -6.61 -9.04 7.92
C TYR A 67 -6.63 -10.47 7.40
N ALA A 68 -5.55 -10.88 6.75
CA ALA A 68 -5.43 -12.25 6.25
C ALA A 68 -5.50 -13.29 7.37
N GLN A 69 -4.77 -13.07 8.45
CA GLN A 69 -4.73 -13.98 9.59
C GLN A 69 -6.02 -14.02 10.41
N ASN A 70 -6.83 -12.97 10.38
CA ASN A 70 -8.05 -12.84 11.17
C ASN A 70 -9.34 -12.92 10.36
N GLY A 71 -9.27 -13.07 9.03
CA GLY A 71 -10.44 -13.10 8.16
C GLY A 71 -11.20 -11.80 8.22
N LYS A 72 -10.51 -10.69 7.96
CA LYS A 72 -11.11 -9.35 7.92
C LYS A 72 -10.90 -8.71 6.55
N GLU A 73 -11.70 -7.69 6.25
CA GLU A 73 -11.62 -6.93 5.01
C GLU A 73 -11.68 -7.83 3.77
N MET A 74 -10.71 -7.76 2.87
CA MET A 74 -10.64 -8.60 1.68
C MET A 74 -10.53 -10.12 1.98
N TYR A 75 -10.37 -10.51 3.24
CA TYR A 75 -10.26 -11.91 3.69
C TYR A 75 -11.43 -12.38 4.57
N GLU A 76 -12.55 -11.66 4.61
CA GLU A 76 -13.71 -12.02 5.44
C GLU A 76 -14.21 -13.44 5.19
N GLU A 77 -14.21 -13.88 3.94
CA GLU A 77 -14.64 -15.23 3.54
C GLU A 77 -13.50 -16.23 3.39
N ASP A 78 -12.24 -15.77 3.46
CA ASP A 78 -11.05 -16.61 3.20
C ASP A 78 -9.89 -16.30 4.15
N LYS A 79 -10.07 -16.65 5.42
CA LYS A 79 -9.03 -16.53 6.44
C LYS A 79 -7.80 -17.35 6.11
N GLN A 80 -6.65 -16.69 5.98
CA GLN A 80 -5.38 -17.34 5.64
C GLN A 80 -4.69 -17.95 6.86
N LYS A 81 -4.07 -19.12 6.68
CA LYS A 81 -3.33 -19.86 7.70
C LYS A 81 -1.89 -20.12 7.26
N GLY A 82 -1.03 -20.44 8.22
CA GLY A 82 0.36 -20.85 7.94
C GLY A 82 1.32 -19.69 7.65
N LEU A 83 0.89 -18.43 7.80
CA LEU A 83 1.75 -17.26 7.67
C LEU A 83 2.47 -16.97 8.99
N SER A 84 3.77 -16.72 8.92
CA SER A 84 4.60 -16.32 10.07
C SER A 84 5.41 -15.07 9.74
N VAL A 85 5.60 -14.20 10.75
CA VAL A 85 6.43 -13.00 10.61
C VAL A 85 7.87 -13.36 10.92
N ALA A 86 8.78 -13.14 9.95
CA ALA A 86 10.22 -13.33 10.13
C ALA A 86 10.90 -12.07 10.70
N ALA A 87 10.49 -10.88 10.22
CA ALA A 87 11.02 -9.60 10.69
C ALA A 87 10.04 -8.46 10.44
N ASN A 88 10.15 -7.41 11.26
CA ASN A 88 9.47 -6.14 11.04
C ASN A 88 10.49 -5.13 10.53
N LEU A 89 10.31 -4.61 9.32
CA LEU A 89 11.37 -3.89 8.60
C LEU A 89 11.27 -2.36 8.75
N TYR A 90 10.08 -1.79 8.53
CA TYR A 90 9.81 -0.36 8.65
C TYR A 90 8.31 -0.08 8.77
N SER A 91 7.98 1.14 9.18
CA SER A 91 6.58 1.59 9.23
C SER A 91 6.21 2.34 7.95
N GLU A 92 4.97 2.18 7.50
CA GLU A 92 4.40 2.96 6.42
C GLU A 92 3.38 3.96 6.97
N ALA A 93 3.25 5.10 6.28
CA ALA A 93 2.29 6.12 6.63
C ALA A 93 1.23 6.25 5.53
N VAL A 94 0.01 6.51 5.95
CA VAL A 94 -1.08 6.89 5.05
C VAL A 94 -1.06 8.41 4.88
N GLN A 95 -1.06 8.87 3.65
CA GLN A 95 -1.15 10.28 3.30
C GLN A 95 -2.33 10.50 2.35
N ILE A 96 -3.08 11.58 2.58
CA ILE A 96 -4.17 12.01 1.71
C ILE A 96 -3.74 13.31 1.05
N ILE A 97 -3.68 13.32 -0.28
CA ILE A 97 -3.14 14.40 -1.08
C ILE A 97 -4.28 15.09 -1.83
N VAL A 98 -4.33 16.40 -1.75
CA VAL A 98 -5.25 17.27 -2.50
C VAL A 98 -4.49 18.41 -3.17
N ASN A 99 -5.08 19.06 -4.18
CA ASN A 99 -4.53 20.28 -4.72
C ASN A 99 -4.56 21.40 -3.66
N ALA A 100 -3.51 22.20 -3.59
CA ALA A 100 -3.37 23.25 -2.56
C ALA A 100 -4.48 24.30 -2.62
N GLY A 101 -5.03 24.59 -3.81
CA GLY A 101 -6.08 25.58 -4.03
C GLY A 101 -7.51 25.08 -3.79
N THR A 102 -7.71 23.81 -3.41
CA THR A 102 -9.06 23.30 -3.12
C THR A 102 -9.56 23.76 -1.74
N ASP A 103 -10.87 23.76 -1.57
CA ASP A 103 -11.55 24.02 -0.30
C ASP A 103 -11.60 22.83 0.65
N ILE A 104 -11.14 21.64 0.20
CA ILE A 104 -11.05 20.42 1.02
C ILE A 104 -9.98 20.61 2.09
N GLN A 105 -10.38 20.66 3.35
CA GLN A 105 -9.50 20.89 4.51
C GLN A 105 -9.38 19.68 5.42
N THR A 106 -10.40 18.82 5.44
CA THR A 106 -10.51 17.67 6.34
C THR A 106 -10.96 16.43 5.56
N VAL A 107 -10.82 15.24 6.16
CA VAL A 107 -11.34 13.99 5.60
C VAL A 107 -12.85 14.08 5.36
N SER A 108 -13.59 14.74 6.27
CA SER A 108 -15.05 14.89 6.14
C SER A 108 -15.46 15.68 4.89
N ASP A 109 -14.61 16.56 4.38
CA ASP A 109 -14.87 17.33 3.15
C ASP A 109 -14.78 16.46 1.88
N LEU A 110 -14.33 15.21 2.00
CA LEU A 110 -14.32 14.25 0.89
C LEU A 110 -15.71 13.69 0.56
N LEU A 111 -16.71 13.93 1.40
CA LEU A 111 -18.10 13.55 1.12
C LEU A 111 -18.56 14.10 -0.23
N GLY A 112 -19.08 13.23 -1.10
CA GLY A 112 -19.54 13.59 -2.44
C GLY A 112 -18.41 13.86 -3.47
N LYS A 113 -17.14 13.73 -3.08
CA LYS A 113 -15.99 13.96 -3.94
C LYS A 113 -15.56 12.70 -4.70
N THR A 114 -14.69 12.87 -5.68
CA THR A 114 -14.04 11.79 -6.42
C THR A 114 -12.68 11.50 -5.79
N VAL A 115 -12.47 10.27 -5.30
CA VAL A 115 -11.31 9.90 -4.50
C VAL A 115 -10.60 8.70 -5.12
N ALA A 116 -9.30 8.83 -5.36
CA ALA A 116 -8.44 7.71 -5.75
C ALA A 116 -7.95 7.00 -4.49
N VAL A 117 -8.32 5.73 -4.35
CA VAL A 117 -8.09 4.94 -3.13
C VAL A 117 -7.02 3.87 -3.30
N GLY A 118 -6.30 3.87 -4.41
CA GLY A 118 -5.39 2.79 -4.80
C GLY A 118 -6.09 1.71 -5.62
N LYS A 119 -5.35 0.73 -6.11
CA LYS A 119 -5.93 -0.41 -6.82
C LYS A 119 -6.74 -1.28 -5.86
N TYR A 120 -7.83 -1.84 -6.35
CA TYR A 120 -8.65 -2.77 -5.56
C TYR A 120 -7.80 -3.93 -4.99
N GLY A 121 -8.03 -4.25 -3.72
CA GLY A 121 -7.30 -5.31 -3.01
C GLY A 121 -5.87 -4.96 -2.59
N THR A 122 -5.46 -3.70 -2.69
CA THR A 122 -4.16 -3.24 -2.17
C THR A 122 -4.28 -2.74 -0.73
N ALA A 123 -3.14 -2.63 -0.04
CA ALA A 123 -3.08 -2.04 1.28
C ALA A 123 -3.52 -0.58 1.29
N THR A 124 -3.22 0.16 0.23
CA THR A 124 -3.69 1.55 0.07
C THR A 124 -5.21 1.62 0.06
N GLU A 125 -5.86 0.76 -0.70
CA GLU A 125 -7.33 0.71 -0.78
C GLU A 125 -7.96 0.33 0.57
N ALA A 126 -7.44 -0.68 1.24
CA ALA A 126 -7.93 -1.08 2.56
C ALA A 126 -7.78 0.04 3.59
N ALA A 127 -6.62 0.72 3.63
CA ALA A 127 -6.38 1.85 4.51
C ALA A 127 -7.30 3.04 4.19
N ALA A 128 -7.50 3.34 2.91
CA ALA A 128 -8.40 4.41 2.47
C ALA A 128 -9.84 4.14 2.94
N ARG A 129 -10.34 2.94 2.74
CA ARG A 129 -11.68 2.55 3.16
C ARG A 129 -11.86 2.66 4.67
N GLN A 130 -10.92 2.14 5.46
CA GLN A 130 -10.96 2.24 6.92
C GLN A 130 -10.97 3.68 7.43
N ILE A 131 -10.12 4.54 6.86
CA ILE A 131 -10.07 5.95 7.26
C ILE A 131 -11.40 6.64 6.90
N LEU A 132 -11.90 6.46 5.68
CA LEU A 132 -13.16 7.05 5.25
C LEU A 132 -14.32 6.59 6.14
N GLU A 133 -14.43 5.30 6.41
CA GLU A 133 -15.48 4.75 7.28
C GLU A 133 -15.39 5.27 8.72
N ALA A 134 -14.19 5.48 9.26
CA ALA A 134 -13.99 6.09 10.57
C ALA A 134 -14.53 7.53 10.65
N TYR A 135 -14.61 8.22 9.50
CA TYR A 135 -15.24 9.54 9.36
C TYR A 135 -16.70 9.46 8.88
N GLY A 136 -17.29 8.27 8.85
CA GLY A 136 -18.68 8.05 8.43
C GLY A 136 -18.89 8.13 6.92
N ILE A 137 -17.83 7.99 6.13
CA ILE A 137 -17.89 8.06 4.66
C ILE A 137 -17.72 6.65 4.09
N THR A 138 -18.82 6.05 3.68
CA THR A 138 -18.82 4.78 2.92
C THR A 138 -18.64 5.04 1.43
N TYR A 139 -18.26 4.03 0.67
CA TYR A 139 -17.95 4.19 -0.77
C TYR A 139 -19.14 4.60 -1.63
N ASP A 140 -20.38 4.37 -1.18
CA ASP A 140 -21.60 4.87 -1.83
C ASP A 140 -21.81 6.40 -1.68
N LEU A 141 -21.10 7.04 -0.75
CA LEU A 141 -21.16 8.48 -0.51
C LEU A 141 -20.11 9.29 -1.28
N ILE A 142 -19.24 8.62 -2.03
CA ILE A 142 -18.17 9.23 -2.84
C ILE A 142 -18.10 8.54 -4.21
N THR A 143 -17.34 9.14 -5.14
CA THR A 143 -16.98 8.45 -6.39
C THR A 143 -15.59 7.85 -6.22
N VAL A 144 -15.49 6.52 -6.13
CA VAL A 144 -14.23 5.81 -5.95
C VAL A 144 -13.51 5.61 -7.29
N LYS A 145 -12.20 5.84 -7.32
CA LYS A 145 -11.30 5.50 -8.42
C LYS A 145 -10.22 4.54 -7.94
N TYR A 146 -10.18 3.36 -8.55
CA TYR A 146 -9.15 2.35 -8.28
C TYR A 146 -7.95 2.56 -9.21
N GLN A 147 -7.03 3.41 -8.80
CA GLN A 147 -5.90 3.87 -9.60
C GLN A 147 -4.57 3.62 -8.87
N THR A 148 -3.49 3.38 -9.65
CA THR A 148 -2.12 3.45 -9.11
C THR A 148 -1.81 4.89 -8.69
N PHE A 149 -0.74 5.08 -7.91
CA PHE A 149 -0.30 6.44 -7.54
C PHE A 149 0.00 7.32 -8.78
N SER A 150 0.62 6.75 -9.82
CA SER A 150 0.90 7.47 -11.07
C SER A 150 -0.38 7.88 -11.79
N GLU A 151 -1.31 6.96 -11.98
CA GLU A 151 -2.62 7.25 -12.61
C GLU A 151 -3.41 8.30 -11.81
N ALA A 152 -3.40 8.18 -10.48
CA ALA A 152 -4.09 9.10 -9.57
C ALA A 152 -3.45 10.50 -9.59
N SER A 153 -2.12 10.57 -9.67
CA SER A 153 -1.38 11.83 -9.78
C SER A 153 -1.75 12.60 -11.05
N ASP A 154 -1.84 11.91 -12.18
CA ASP A 154 -2.29 12.50 -13.44
C ASP A 154 -3.76 12.94 -13.34
N SER A 155 -4.60 12.13 -12.72
CA SER A 155 -6.02 12.45 -12.50
C SER A 155 -6.20 13.65 -11.58
N LEU A 156 -5.40 13.80 -10.53
CA LEU A 156 -5.44 14.96 -9.64
C LEU A 156 -5.02 16.23 -10.37
N ALA A 157 -3.97 16.16 -11.18
CA ALA A 157 -3.46 17.28 -11.95
C ALA A 157 -4.48 17.80 -12.99
N ASN A 158 -5.27 16.93 -13.60
CA ASN A 158 -6.26 17.28 -14.62
C ASN A 158 -7.70 17.44 -14.08
N GLY A 159 -7.90 17.32 -12.77
CA GLY A 159 -9.21 17.47 -12.14
C GLY A 159 -10.10 16.22 -12.23
N GLY A 160 -9.56 15.07 -12.61
CA GLY A 160 -10.29 13.80 -12.68
C GLY A 160 -10.56 13.17 -11.32
N VAL A 161 -9.77 13.52 -10.30
CA VAL A 161 -10.02 13.20 -8.89
C VAL A 161 -9.79 14.43 -8.02
N ASP A 162 -10.42 14.46 -6.85
CA ASP A 162 -10.30 15.55 -5.87
C ASP A 162 -9.25 15.24 -4.80
N ALA A 163 -9.00 13.96 -4.53
CA ALA A 163 -8.04 13.51 -3.54
C ALA A 163 -7.43 12.15 -3.91
N ILE A 164 -6.22 11.91 -3.39
CA ILE A 164 -5.49 10.66 -3.53
C ILE A 164 -5.13 10.11 -2.15
N PHE A 165 -5.42 8.83 -1.90
CA PHE A 165 -4.83 8.08 -0.80
C PHE A 165 -3.52 7.44 -1.25
N ALA A 166 -2.45 7.63 -0.48
CA ALA A 166 -1.16 7.01 -0.70
C ALA A 166 -0.63 6.37 0.58
N VAL A 167 -0.18 5.12 0.49
CA VAL A 167 0.50 4.41 1.58
C VAL A 167 1.94 4.17 1.15
N SER A 168 2.88 4.67 1.92
CA SER A 168 4.30 4.54 1.59
C SER A 168 5.19 4.66 2.83
N ALA A 169 6.38 4.08 2.73
CA ALA A 169 7.44 4.35 3.68
C ALA A 169 7.85 5.83 3.62
N LEU A 170 8.18 6.41 4.76
CA LEU A 170 8.65 7.80 4.84
C LEU A 170 10.19 7.83 4.94
N PRO A 171 10.84 8.77 4.24
CA PRO A 171 10.30 9.69 3.23
C PRO A 171 9.94 8.99 1.91
N SER A 172 8.84 9.41 1.27
CA SER A 172 8.42 8.88 -0.02
C SER A 172 8.99 9.71 -1.17
N SER A 173 9.88 9.12 -1.96
CA SER A 173 10.47 9.81 -3.12
C SER A 173 9.43 10.15 -4.18
N ASN A 174 8.47 9.28 -4.44
CA ASN A 174 7.41 9.52 -5.44
C ASN A 174 6.53 10.70 -5.08
N ILE A 175 6.13 10.81 -3.81
CA ILE A 175 5.32 11.93 -3.32
C ILE A 175 6.15 13.21 -3.32
N HIS A 176 7.42 13.14 -2.94
CA HIS A 176 8.32 14.27 -2.94
C HIS A 176 8.52 14.86 -4.36
N ILE A 177 8.82 14.00 -5.34
CA ILE A 177 8.95 14.39 -6.75
C ILE A 177 7.66 15.03 -7.27
N TYR A 178 6.49 14.47 -6.94
CA TYR A 178 5.21 15.03 -7.34
C TYR A 178 4.98 16.40 -6.70
N ALA A 179 5.31 16.59 -5.43
CA ALA A 179 5.19 17.85 -4.70
C ALA A 179 6.11 18.97 -5.23
N GLU A 180 7.26 18.61 -5.81
CA GLU A 180 8.18 19.60 -6.44
C GLU A 180 7.57 20.26 -7.69
N THR A 181 6.69 19.58 -8.40
CA THR A 181 6.13 20.02 -9.69
C THR A 181 4.65 20.43 -9.60
N HIS A 182 3.97 20.10 -8.50
CA HIS A 182 2.54 20.34 -8.32
C HIS A 182 2.28 21.01 -6.97
N SER A 183 1.38 21.99 -6.97
CA SER A 183 0.95 22.66 -5.75
C SER A 183 -0.08 21.79 -5.03
N ILE A 184 0.39 21.01 -4.06
CA ILE A 184 -0.42 20.07 -3.27
C ILE A 184 -0.34 20.38 -1.78
N ARG A 185 -1.26 19.83 -1.00
CA ARG A 185 -1.17 19.75 0.45
C ARG A 185 -1.75 18.42 0.94
N PHE A 186 -1.41 18.07 2.18
CA PHE A 186 -1.86 16.86 2.82
C PHE A 186 -3.05 17.16 3.75
N LEU A 187 -4.06 16.28 3.74
CA LEU A 187 -5.13 16.35 4.73
C LEU A 187 -4.67 15.72 6.04
N PRO A 188 -4.93 16.35 7.18
CA PRO A 188 -4.66 15.74 8.46
C PRO A 188 -5.62 14.56 8.70
N VAL A 189 -5.07 13.42 9.11
CA VAL A 189 -5.84 12.29 9.61
C VAL A 189 -5.72 12.31 11.12
N SER A 190 -6.81 12.60 11.81
CA SER A 190 -6.84 12.57 13.26
C SER A 190 -6.92 11.14 13.76
N THR A 191 -5.97 10.74 14.60
CA THR A 191 -6.00 9.46 15.34
C THR A 191 -6.82 9.57 16.63
N SER A 192 -7.74 10.51 16.73
CA SER A 192 -8.59 10.69 17.90
C SER A 192 -9.65 9.58 18.00
N GLY A 193 -9.23 8.46 18.54
CA GLY A 193 -10.05 7.43 19.12
C GLY A 193 -9.59 7.23 20.56
N SER A 194 -9.90 8.17 21.42
CA SER A 194 -9.89 7.98 22.87
C SER A 194 -11.16 8.54 23.44
#